data_04902bb17ee46e57014c3a3ac8ad85a0
#
_entry.id   04902bb17ee46e57014c3a3ac8ad85a0
#
_cell.length_a   1.000
_cell.length_b   1.000
_cell.length_c   1.000
_cell.angle_alpha   90.00
_cell.angle_beta   90.00
_cell.angle_gamma   90.00
#
_symmetry.space_group_name_H-M   'P 1'
#
loop_
_entity.id
_entity.type
_entity.pdbx_description
1 polymer ?
#
loop_
_entity_poly.entity_id
_entity_poly.type
_entity_poly.pdbx_seq_one_letter_code
_entity_poly.pdbx_strand_id
1 'polypeptide(L)'
;METINRYFDTGALLKIYHTEAGSDEASALALHSPALPLSFFLEIELRTAMRALRGRGAITEKALNQLLECIDQDIADGRLRKLSFDSAKVESNALNLSAKFTSQILCRSLDIIHVASALTADIPTFVTGDKRQAQLAEAAGLEVEFIEIPRQQ
;
A
#
# COMPACT_ATOMS: atom_id res chain seq x y z
N MET A 1 -12.75 -14.39 -12.84
CA MET A 1 -11.72 -13.99 -11.87
C MET A 1 -12.23 -12.76 -11.14
N GLU A 2 -12.26 -12.82 -9.82
CA GLU A 2 -12.75 -11.71 -9.02
C GLU A 2 -11.83 -10.48 -9.17
N THR A 3 -12.45 -9.31 -9.28
CA THR A 3 -11.73 -8.05 -9.53
C THR A 3 -11.12 -7.52 -8.22
N ILE A 4 -9.86 -7.11 -8.26
CA ILE A 4 -9.22 -6.40 -7.15
C ILE A 4 -9.90 -5.04 -6.99
N ASN A 5 -10.35 -4.74 -5.78
CA ASN A 5 -11.13 -3.54 -5.50
C ASN A 5 -10.49 -2.58 -4.47
N ARG A 6 -9.38 -2.97 -3.85
CA ARG A 6 -8.65 -2.16 -2.86
C ARG A 6 -7.16 -2.16 -3.14
N TYR A 7 -6.57 -0.98 -3.08
CA TYR A 7 -5.13 -0.78 -3.10
C TYR A 7 -4.68 -0.35 -1.71
N PHE A 8 -3.83 -1.14 -1.07
CA PHE A 8 -3.22 -0.81 0.22
C PHE A 8 -1.89 -0.11 -0.02
N ASP A 9 -1.65 1.03 0.61
CA ASP A 9 -0.31 1.60 0.61
C ASP A 9 0.65 0.73 1.44
N THR A 10 1.93 1.06 1.43
CA THR A 10 2.95 0.24 2.10
C THR A 10 2.68 0.10 3.60
N GLY A 11 2.33 1.20 4.28
CA GLY A 11 2.05 1.17 5.70
C GLY A 11 0.83 0.33 6.05
N ALA A 12 -0.24 0.43 5.27
CA ALA A 12 -1.45 -0.37 5.45
C ALA A 12 -1.19 -1.86 5.18
N LEU A 13 -0.44 -2.18 4.13
CA LEU A 13 -0.10 -3.56 3.80
C LEU A 13 0.83 -4.19 4.84
N LEU A 14 1.83 -3.45 5.33
CA LEU A 14 2.72 -3.91 6.39
C LEU A 14 1.96 -4.32 7.67
N LYS A 15 0.88 -3.61 8.01
CA LYS A 15 0.05 -3.92 9.18
C LYS A 15 -0.61 -5.30 9.12
N ILE A 16 -0.80 -5.85 7.94
CA ILE A 16 -1.34 -7.21 7.76
C ILE A 16 -0.31 -8.25 8.15
N TYR A 17 0.97 -7.99 7.92
CA TYR A 17 2.07 -8.94 8.16
C TYR A 17 2.75 -8.76 9.51
N HIS A 18 2.91 -7.52 9.95
CA HIS A 18 3.55 -7.18 11.20
C HIS A 18 2.55 -6.52 12.14
N THR A 19 2.33 -7.13 13.32
CA THR A 19 1.35 -6.62 14.29
C THR A 19 1.79 -5.29 14.88
N GLU A 20 1.00 -4.27 14.64
CA GLU A 20 1.18 -2.90 15.13
C GLU A 20 -0.17 -2.20 15.28
N ALA A 21 -0.18 -0.93 15.69
CA ALA A 21 -1.42 -0.17 15.76
C ALA A 21 -2.10 -0.10 14.39
N GLY A 22 -3.40 -0.44 14.33
CA GLY A 22 -4.19 -0.49 13.09
C GLY A 22 -4.19 -1.83 12.38
N SER A 23 -3.46 -2.85 12.87
CA SER A 23 -3.38 -4.18 12.22
C SER A 23 -4.73 -4.90 12.16
N ASP A 24 -5.55 -4.81 13.20
CA ASP A 24 -6.87 -5.45 13.21
C ASP A 24 -7.78 -4.84 12.14
N GLU A 25 -7.78 -3.52 12.00
CA GLU A 25 -8.55 -2.82 10.98
C GLU A 25 -8.04 -3.13 9.57
N ALA A 26 -6.73 -3.08 9.35
CA ALA A 26 -6.12 -3.43 8.07
C ALA A 26 -6.46 -4.86 7.65
N SER A 27 -6.37 -5.82 8.56
CA SER A 27 -6.72 -7.22 8.32
C SER A 27 -8.21 -7.40 8.01
N ALA A 28 -9.08 -6.70 8.74
CA ALA A 28 -10.52 -6.74 8.48
C ALA A 28 -10.86 -6.21 7.08
N LEU A 29 -10.25 -5.10 6.66
CA LEU A 29 -10.42 -4.54 5.32
C LEU A 29 -9.89 -5.48 4.23
N ALA A 30 -8.78 -6.16 4.48
CA ALA A 30 -8.22 -7.14 3.55
C ALA A 30 -9.16 -8.33 3.29
N LEU A 31 -9.95 -8.74 4.28
CA LEU A 31 -10.92 -9.83 4.13
C LEU A 31 -12.07 -9.49 3.17
N HIS A 32 -12.32 -8.21 2.91
CA HIS A 32 -13.33 -7.77 1.94
C HIS A 32 -12.82 -7.68 0.51
N SER A 33 -11.59 -8.14 0.26
CA SER A 33 -10.97 -8.14 -1.05
C SER A 33 -10.64 -9.57 -1.48
N PRO A 34 -10.91 -9.95 -2.75
CA PRO A 34 -10.61 -11.29 -3.23
C PRO A 34 -9.11 -11.57 -3.27
N ALA A 35 -8.32 -10.53 -3.53
CA ALA A 35 -6.86 -10.51 -3.44
C ALA A 35 -6.40 -9.06 -3.29
N LEU A 36 -5.17 -8.88 -2.86
CA LEU A 36 -4.54 -7.57 -2.76
C LEU A 36 -3.55 -7.35 -3.91
N PRO A 37 -3.54 -6.16 -4.52
CA PRO A 37 -2.61 -5.86 -5.59
C PRO A 37 -1.21 -5.61 -5.03
N LEU A 38 -0.21 -6.04 -5.79
CA LEU A 38 1.20 -5.81 -5.49
C LEU A 38 1.86 -5.19 -6.71
N SER A 39 1.99 -3.85 -6.71
CA SER A 39 2.82 -3.16 -7.69
C SER A 39 4.29 -3.40 -7.37
N PHE A 40 5.18 -3.24 -8.35
CA PHE A 40 6.60 -3.45 -8.10
C PHE A 40 7.17 -2.46 -7.07
N PHE A 41 6.69 -1.23 -7.05
CA PHE A 41 7.04 -0.24 -6.02
C PHE A 41 6.58 -0.68 -4.64
N LEU A 42 5.35 -1.13 -4.53
CA LEU A 42 4.78 -1.60 -3.27
C LEU A 42 5.56 -2.81 -2.74
N GLU A 43 5.94 -3.74 -3.60
CA GLU A 43 6.75 -4.89 -3.20
C GLU A 43 8.13 -4.47 -2.67
N ILE A 44 8.82 -3.56 -3.38
CA ILE A 44 10.11 -3.03 -2.95
C ILE A 44 9.98 -2.35 -1.58
N GLU A 45 8.99 -1.47 -1.43
CA GLU A 45 8.79 -0.76 -0.17
C GLU A 45 8.42 -1.68 0.99
N LEU A 46 7.53 -2.65 0.76
CA LEU A 46 7.09 -3.60 1.78
C LEU A 46 8.27 -4.43 2.30
N ARG A 47 9.03 -5.04 1.40
CA ARG A 47 10.21 -5.84 1.77
C ARG A 47 11.29 -4.98 2.42
N THR A 48 11.49 -3.76 1.95
CA THR A 48 12.42 -2.80 2.53
C THR A 48 12.00 -2.39 3.94
N ALA A 49 10.71 -2.12 4.16
CA ALA A 49 10.17 -1.80 5.48
C ALA A 49 10.38 -2.95 6.49
N MET A 50 10.18 -4.20 6.07
CA MET A 50 10.43 -5.37 6.92
C MET A 50 11.92 -5.48 7.29
N ARG A 51 12.82 -5.28 6.33
CA ARG A 51 14.27 -5.27 6.58
C ARG A 51 14.68 -4.11 7.49
N ALA A 52 14.02 -2.96 7.36
CA ALA A 52 14.25 -1.82 8.25
C ALA A 52 13.82 -2.11 9.70
N LEU A 53 12.73 -2.85 9.91
CA LEU A 53 12.35 -3.33 11.25
C LEU A 53 13.46 -4.16 11.88
N ARG A 54 14.09 -5.06 11.12
CA ARG A 54 15.23 -5.83 11.59
C ARG A 54 16.44 -4.94 11.88
N GLY A 55 16.74 -4.00 11.00
CA GLY A 55 17.87 -3.08 11.17
C GLY A 55 17.75 -2.20 12.41
N ARG A 56 16.53 -1.82 12.79
CA ARG A 56 16.25 -1.07 14.03
C ARG A 56 16.16 -1.96 15.29
N GLY A 57 16.30 -3.27 15.15
CA GLY A 57 16.17 -4.19 16.27
C GLY A 57 14.74 -4.46 16.74
N ALA A 58 13.73 -4.03 15.98
CA ALA A 58 12.33 -4.25 16.32
C ALA A 58 11.89 -5.71 16.15
N ILE A 59 12.53 -6.46 15.28
CA ILE A 59 12.31 -7.88 15.06
C ILE A 59 13.64 -8.63 14.94
N THR A 60 13.61 -9.95 15.16
CA THR A 60 14.76 -10.83 14.99
C THR A 60 14.97 -11.19 13.52
N GLU A 61 16.15 -11.72 13.19
CA GLU A 61 16.44 -12.28 11.85
C GLU A 61 15.45 -13.39 11.48
N LYS A 62 15.14 -14.27 12.44
CA LYS A 62 14.17 -15.34 12.25
C LYS A 62 12.78 -14.77 11.91
N ALA A 63 12.34 -13.75 12.63
CA ALA A 63 11.05 -13.10 12.37
C ALA A 63 11.03 -12.43 10.98
N LEU A 64 12.12 -11.78 10.58
CA LEU A 64 12.23 -11.20 9.23
C LEU A 64 12.07 -12.27 8.15
N ASN A 65 12.79 -13.39 8.29
CA ASN A 65 12.72 -14.48 7.31
C ASN A 65 11.30 -15.06 7.22
N GLN A 66 10.59 -15.20 8.34
CA GLN A 66 9.20 -15.66 8.37
C GLN A 66 8.26 -14.67 7.66
N LEU A 67 8.45 -13.37 7.86
CA LEU A 67 7.64 -12.34 7.16
C LEU A 67 7.87 -12.38 5.65
N LEU A 68 9.12 -12.49 5.20
CA LEU A 68 9.45 -12.57 3.78
C LEU A 68 8.88 -13.84 3.14
N GLU A 69 8.95 -14.97 3.84
CA GLU A 69 8.35 -16.24 3.40
C GLU A 69 6.82 -16.12 3.29
N CYS A 70 6.15 -15.41 4.22
CA CYS A 70 4.71 -15.17 4.14
C CYS A 70 4.33 -14.39 2.89
N ILE A 71 5.11 -13.38 2.52
CA ILE A 71 4.87 -12.63 1.27
C ILE A 71 5.01 -13.55 0.07
N ASP A 72 6.07 -14.34 0.01
CA ASP A 72 6.31 -15.25 -1.11
C ASP A 72 5.20 -16.29 -1.23
N GLN A 73 4.71 -16.80 -0.10
CA GLN A 73 3.60 -17.76 -0.07
C GLN A 73 2.28 -17.09 -0.53
N ASP A 74 2.02 -15.87 -0.08
CA ASP A 74 0.81 -15.14 -0.48
C ASP A 74 0.80 -14.81 -1.98
N ILE A 75 1.97 -14.55 -2.56
CA ILE A 75 2.11 -14.41 -4.03
C ILE A 75 1.82 -15.76 -4.71
N ALA A 76 2.41 -16.83 -4.21
CA ALA A 76 2.20 -18.18 -4.78
C ALA A 76 0.74 -18.64 -4.71
N ASP A 77 0.05 -18.29 -3.62
CA ASP A 77 -1.35 -18.66 -3.40
C ASP A 77 -2.35 -17.69 -4.08
N GLY A 78 -1.88 -16.60 -4.67
CA GLY A 78 -2.72 -15.60 -5.34
C GLY A 78 -3.44 -14.65 -4.39
N ARG A 79 -3.10 -14.60 -3.10
CA ARG A 79 -3.59 -13.60 -2.15
C ARG A 79 -2.99 -12.23 -2.40
N LEU A 80 -1.71 -12.18 -2.79
CA LEU A 80 -1.07 -11.02 -3.38
C LEU A 80 -0.93 -11.25 -4.88
N ARG A 81 -1.45 -10.34 -5.68
CA ARG A 81 -1.35 -10.42 -7.15
C ARG A 81 -0.46 -9.32 -7.69
N LYS A 82 0.64 -9.74 -8.32
CA LYS A 82 1.52 -8.79 -8.99
C LYS A 82 0.77 -8.11 -10.14
N LEU A 83 0.80 -6.78 -10.13
CA LEU A 83 0.19 -5.99 -11.17
C LEU A 83 1.16 -5.81 -12.34
N SER A 84 0.68 -6.10 -13.54
CA SER A 84 1.36 -5.76 -14.78
C SER A 84 0.82 -4.42 -15.25
N PHE A 85 1.66 -3.38 -15.21
CA PHE A 85 1.27 -2.03 -15.65
C PHE A 85 1.88 -1.67 -16.98
N ASP A 86 1.16 -0.82 -17.71
CA ASP A 86 1.79 0.10 -18.65
C ASP A 86 2.52 1.20 -17.84
N SER A 87 3.84 1.10 -17.78
CA SER A 87 4.68 2.03 -17.01
C SER A 87 4.55 3.47 -17.50
N ALA A 88 4.36 3.68 -18.79
CA ALA A 88 4.15 5.01 -19.37
C ALA A 88 2.84 5.63 -18.85
N LYS A 89 1.82 4.82 -18.65
CA LYS A 89 0.53 5.28 -18.12
C LYS A 89 0.61 5.64 -16.63
N VAL A 90 1.35 4.86 -15.85
CA VAL A 90 1.63 5.19 -14.44
C VAL A 90 2.42 6.49 -14.36
N GLU A 91 3.45 6.66 -15.16
CA GLU A 91 4.24 7.89 -15.22
C GLU A 91 3.38 9.10 -15.57
N SER A 92 2.57 9.00 -16.62
CA SER A 92 1.67 10.07 -17.04
C SER A 92 0.68 10.46 -15.94
N ASN A 93 0.05 9.48 -15.29
CA ASN A 93 -0.85 9.74 -14.17
C ASN A 93 -0.12 10.36 -12.98
N ALA A 94 1.08 9.89 -12.64
CA ALA A 94 1.88 10.42 -11.54
C ALA A 94 2.30 11.88 -11.79
N LEU A 95 2.76 12.21 -12.99
CA LEU A 95 3.13 13.57 -13.36
C LEU A 95 1.92 14.52 -13.30
N ASN A 96 0.76 14.06 -13.75
CA ASN A 96 -0.47 14.84 -13.69
C ASN A 96 -0.93 15.09 -12.24
N LEU A 97 -0.89 14.09 -11.38
CA LEU A 97 -1.18 14.24 -9.94
C LEU A 97 -0.21 15.19 -9.27
N SER A 98 1.08 15.06 -9.57
CA SER A 98 2.12 15.96 -9.05
C SER A 98 1.84 17.41 -9.43
N ALA A 99 1.54 17.66 -10.68
CA ALA A 99 1.27 19.01 -11.17
C ALA A 99 0.02 19.63 -10.54
N LYS A 100 -1.01 18.84 -10.30
CA LYS A 100 -2.28 19.34 -9.76
C LYS A 100 -2.29 19.53 -8.25
N PHE A 101 -1.63 18.66 -7.49
CA PHE A 101 -1.90 18.54 -6.06
C PHE A 101 -0.70 18.74 -5.14
N THR A 102 0.55 18.59 -5.61
CA THR A 102 1.72 18.60 -4.72
C THR A 102 1.86 19.91 -3.93
N SER A 103 1.67 21.06 -4.57
CA SER A 103 1.82 22.36 -3.89
C SER A 103 0.78 22.59 -2.80
N GLN A 104 -0.35 21.90 -2.84
CA GLN A 104 -1.45 22.04 -1.87
C GLN A 104 -1.40 20.98 -0.78
N ILE A 105 -1.09 19.73 -1.14
CA ILE A 105 -1.15 18.58 -0.23
C ILE A 105 0.22 18.27 0.36
N LEU A 106 1.30 18.66 -0.31
CA LEU A 106 2.69 18.37 0.08
C LEU A 106 2.98 16.87 0.19
N CYS A 107 2.40 16.09 -0.72
CA CYS A 107 2.64 14.66 -0.84
C CYS A 107 4.03 14.37 -1.45
N ARG A 108 4.59 13.23 -1.10
CA ARG A 108 5.90 12.78 -1.60
C ARG A 108 5.75 11.99 -2.89
N SER A 109 6.83 11.86 -3.64
CA SER A 109 6.85 11.17 -4.94
C SER A 109 6.32 9.72 -4.86
N LEU A 110 6.70 8.97 -3.82
CA LEU A 110 6.23 7.59 -3.66
C LEU A 110 4.73 7.51 -3.36
N ASP A 111 4.20 8.47 -2.58
CA ASP A 111 2.76 8.58 -2.33
C ASP A 111 2.00 8.80 -3.65
N ILE A 112 2.52 9.66 -4.50
CA ILE A 112 1.96 9.93 -5.83
C ILE A 112 1.98 8.66 -6.70
N ILE A 113 3.07 7.91 -6.70
CA ILE A 113 3.20 6.68 -7.49
C ILE A 113 2.19 5.62 -7.05
N HIS A 114 1.93 5.48 -5.75
CA HIS A 114 0.91 4.55 -5.26
C HIS A 114 -0.49 4.93 -5.75
N VAL A 115 -0.87 6.19 -5.65
CA VAL A 115 -2.18 6.65 -6.14
C VAL A 115 -2.28 6.51 -7.66
N ALA A 116 -1.21 6.87 -8.38
CA ALA A 116 -1.15 6.68 -9.83
C ALA A 116 -1.27 5.22 -10.24
N SER A 117 -0.68 4.31 -9.47
CA SER A 117 -0.79 2.87 -9.70
C SER A 117 -2.21 2.36 -9.52
N ALA A 118 -2.90 2.79 -8.46
CA ALA A 118 -4.31 2.46 -8.25
C ALA A 118 -5.19 2.97 -9.39
N LEU A 119 -4.99 4.21 -9.82
CA LEU A 119 -5.73 4.78 -10.96
C LEU A 119 -5.47 4.01 -12.26
N THR A 120 -4.21 3.68 -12.55
CA THR A 120 -3.84 2.96 -13.78
C THR A 120 -4.43 1.55 -13.81
N ALA A 121 -4.56 0.91 -12.67
CA ALA A 121 -5.13 -0.44 -12.53
C ALA A 121 -6.66 -0.43 -12.39
N ASP A 122 -7.32 0.73 -12.44
CA ASP A 122 -8.76 0.89 -12.25
C ASP A 122 -9.25 0.33 -10.91
N ILE A 123 -8.44 0.48 -9.85
CA ILE A 123 -8.80 0.06 -8.49
C ILE A 123 -9.49 1.23 -7.80
N PRO A 124 -10.77 1.07 -7.39
CA PRO A 124 -11.58 2.21 -6.94
C PRO A 124 -11.29 2.69 -5.52
N THR A 125 -10.80 1.82 -4.64
CA THR A 125 -10.63 2.13 -3.22
C THR A 125 -9.17 2.08 -2.80
N PHE A 126 -8.75 3.11 -2.07
CA PHE A 126 -7.39 3.26 -1.55
C PHE A 126 -7.39 3.17 -0.04
N VAL A 127 -6.59 2.26 0.52
CA VAL A 127 -6.49 2.02 1.97
C VAL A 127 -5.18 2.56 2.50
N THR A 128 -5.23 3.47 3.46
CA THR A 128 -4.06 4.14 4.03
C THR A 128 -4.31 4.59 5.46
N GLY A 129 -3.25 4.66 6.26
CA GLY A 129 -3.22 5.33 7.57
C GLY A 129 -2.52 6.68 7.54
N ASP A 130 -2.09 7.15 6.38
CA ASP A 130 -1.42 8.44 6.18
C ASP A 130 -2.41 9.49 5.69
N LYS A 131 -2.54 10.59 6.44
CA LYS A 131 -3.51 11.66 6.13
C LYS A 131 -3.24 12.35 4.79
N ARG A 132 -1.96 12.58 4.44
CA ARG A 132 -1.60 13.21 3.15
C ARG A 132 -1.89 12.28 2.00
N GLN A 133 -1.59 11.01 2.15
CA GLN A 133 -1.93 9.98 1.18
C GLN A 133 -3.45 9.90 0.96
N ALA A 134 -4.23 9.92 2.04
CA ALA A 134 -5.69 9.93 1.98
C ALA A 134 -6.23 11.14 1.23
N GLN A 135 -5.70 12.34 1.54
CA GLN A 135 -6.09 13.57 0.84
C GLN A 135 -5.78 13.50 -0.65
N LEU A 136 -4.61 12.99 -1.02
CA LEU A 136 -4.23 12.82 -2.42
C LEU A 136 -5.14 11.84 -3.15
N ALA A 137 -5.41 10.69 -2.54
CA ALA A 137 -6.27 9.66 -3.12
C ALA A 137 -7.70 10.19 -3.35
N GLU A 138 -8.28 10.89 -2.39
CA GLU A 138 -9.59 11.55 -2.53
C GLU A 138 -9.58 12.60 -3.63
N ALA A 139 -8.57 13.47 -3.66
CA ALA A 139 -8.44 14.50 -4.69
C ALA A 139 -8.29 13.89 -6.10
N ALA A 140 -7.69 12.71 -6.19
CA ALA A 140 -7.56 11.95 -7.43
C ALA A 140 -8.85 11.21 -7.85
N GLY A 141 -9.89 11.22 -7.03
CA GLY A 141 -11.18 10.59 -7.33
C GLY A 141 -11.35 9.16 -6.81
N LEU A 142 -10.45 8.69 -5.97
CA LEU A 142 -10.56 7.36 -5.34
C LEU A 142 -11.41 7.44 -4.06
N GLU A 143 -12.10 6.35 -3.75
CA GLU A 143 -12.66 6.16 -2.41
C GLU A 143 -11.52 5.85 -1.43
N VAL A 144 -11.59 6.39 -0.21
CA VAL A 144 -10.56 6.17 0.80
C VAL A 144 -11.15 5.44 2.00
N GLU A 145 -10.51 4.34 2.37
CA GLU A 145 -10.70 3.68 3.66
C GLU A 145 -9.49 4.02 4.54
N PHE A 146 -9.71 4.87 5.53
CA PHE A 146 -8.65 5.38 6.38
C PHE A 146 -8.50 4.51 7.63
N ILE A 147 -7.27 4.04 7.90
CA ILE A 147 -6.93 3.28 9.10
C ILE A 147 -6.55 4.28 10.18
N GLU A 148 -7.40 4.43 11.18
CA GLU A 148 -7.12 5.29 12.31
C GLU A 148 -6.08 4.65 13.23
N ILE A 149 -5.01 5.42 13.50
CA ILE A 149 -4.00 5.04 14.49
C ILE A 149 -4.26 5.87 15.73
N PRO A 150 -4.61 5.26 16.89
CA PRO A 150 -4.80 6.00 18.13
C PRO A 150 -3.56 6.82 18.45
N ARG A 151 -3.75 8.11 18.79
CA ARG A 151 -2.63 8.92 19.32
C ARG A 151 -2.18 8.29 20.62
N GLN A 152 -0.89 8.01 20.75
CA GLN A 152 -0.29 7.69 22.03
C GLN A 152 -0.45 8.93 22.91
N GLN A 153 -1.15 8.76 24.05
CA GLN A 153 -1.23 9.78 25.08
C GLN A 153 0.08 9.87 25.83
#